data_247200709b0dd77281fb437d9c44eab7
#
_entry.id   247200709b0dd77281fb437d9c44eab7
#
_cell.length_a   1.000
_cell.length_b   1.000
_cell.length_c   1.000
_cell.angle_alpha   90.00
_cell.angle_beta   90.00
_cell.angle_gamma   90.00
#
_symmetry.space_group_name_H-M   'P 1'
#
loop_
_entity.id
_entity.type
_entity.pdbx_description
1 polymer ?
#
loop_
_entity_poly.entity_id
_entity_poly.type
_entity_poly.pdbx_seq_one_letter_code
_entity_poly.pdbx_strand_id
1 'polypeptide(L)'
;MQEKLKKYSEFINVFTKTVDGFFEEQKEFIKCSSGCSICCQTGYYPFTEIEYAFLKIGFNSLEKETQDIIYQRAIEIYKNRKIFTQNGNELSNFSYTCPYLFDDLCSLYQHRGIICRTYGLISISARGENQFNMPTCLNKGLNYTNIWDEKIKGFSFEKAQALNLKSSPQAYPVRYESIIKTLDYIDTGDIRMLFEWIIMDIPNYQEILSSIN
;
A
#
# COMPACT_ATOMS: atom_id res chain seq x y z
N MET A 1 22.34 3.67 9.56
CA MET A 1 21.38 2.80 8.85
C MET A 1 21.03 1.53 9.63
N GLN A 2 21.95 0.68 10.04
CA GLN A 2 21.65 -0.61 10.72
C GLN A 2 20.79 -0.47 11.99
N GLU A 3 21.08 0.51 12.86
CA GLU A 3 20.29 0.74 14.07
C GLU A 3 18.85 1.19 13.76
N LYS A 4 18.70 2.08 12.76
CA LYS A 4 17.36 2.51 12.28
C LYS A 4 16.56 1.34 11.73
N LEU A 5 17.19 0.47 10.91
CA LEU A 5 16.56 -0.74 10.37
C LEU A 5 16.13 -1.70 11.48
N LYS A 6 16.93 -1.86 12.53
CA LYS A 6 16.56 -2.69 13.68
C LYS A 6 15.31 -2.15 14.36
N LYS A 7 15.28 -0.85 14.70
CA LYS A 7 14.11 -0.20 15.31
C LYS A 7 12.87 -0.30 14.42
N TYR A 8 13.04 -0.09 13.11
CA TYR A 8 11.94 -0.22 12.15
C TYR A 8 11.45 -1.67 12.06
N SER A 9 12.34 -2.65 12.07
CA SER A 9 11.97 -4.08 12.07
C SER A 9 11.18 -4.47 13.33
N GLU A 10 11.56 -3.97 14.49
CA GLU A 10 10.82 -4.17 15.74
C GLU A 10 9.43 -3.53 15.64
N PHE A 11 9.35 -2.29 15.19
CA PHE A 11 8.08 -1.60 14.97
C PHE A 11 7.18 -2.37 13.99
N ILE A 12 7.67 -2.73 12.81
CA ILE A 12 6.85 -3.35 11.76
C ILE A 12 6.31 -4.73 12.19
N ASN A 13 7.04 -5.44 13.02
CA ASN A 13 6.58 -6.71 13.60
C ASN A 13 5.40 -6.51 14.55
N VAL A 14 5.47 -5.50 15.44
CA VAL A 14 4.35 -5.16 16.35
C VAL A 14 3.18 -4.62 15.56
N PHE A 15 3.44 -3.69 14.65
CA PHE A 15 2.43 -3.08 13.79
C PHE A 15 1.66 -4.12 12.96
N THR A 16 2.38 -5.10 12.39
CA THR A 16 1.76 -6.19 11.62
C THR A 16 0.76 -6.96 12.47
N LYS A 17 1.15 -7.37 13.68
CA LYS A 17 0.25 -8.10 14.59
C LYS A 17 -0.98 -7.29 14.96
N THR A 18 -0.83 -5.99 15.17
CA THR A 18 -1.94 -5.07 15.46
C THR A 18 -2.90 -5.00 14.27
N VAL A 19 -2.38 -4.85 13.06
CA VAL A 19 -3.19 -4.78 11.84
C VAL A 19 -3.86 -6.12 11.54
N ASP A 20 -3.17 -7.23 11.74
CA ASP A 20 -3.77 -8.58 11.62
C ASP A 20 -4.94 -8.75 12.60
N GLY A 21 -4.84 -8.20 13.82
CA GLY A 21 -5.94 -8.13 14.77
C GLY A 21 -7.15 -7.36 14.22
N PHE A 22 -6.93 -6.21 13.59
CA PHE A 22 -8.00 -5.44 12.95
C PHE A 22 -8.68 -6.20 11.81
N PHE A 23 -7.91 -6.92 10.99
CA PHE A 23 -8.47 -7.79 9.96
C PHE A 23 -9.31 -8.90 10.54
N GLU A 24 -8.88 -9.53 11.64
CA GLU A 24 -9.65 -10.57 12.32
C GLU A 24 -10.94 -10.02 12.93
N GLU A 25 -10.91 -8.85 13.56
CA GLU A 25 -12.10 -8.17 14.08
C GLU A 25 -13.14 -7.87 12.97
N GLN A 26 -12.67 -7.60 11.76
CA GLN A 26 -13.48 -7.24 10.61
C GLN A 26 -13.72 -8.39 9.62
N LYS A 27 -13.40 -9.61 9.97
CA LYS A 27 -13.43 -10.77 9.05
C LYS A 27 -14.78 -11.00 8.35
N GLU A 28 -15.89 -10.63 8.96
CA GLU A 28 -17.23 -10.74 8.35
C GLU A 28 -17.39 -9.82 7.12
N PHE A 29 -16.56 -8.78 7.02
CA PHE A 29 -16.58 -7.78 5.94
C PHE A 29 -15.39 -7.92 4.99
N ILE A 30 -14.35 -8.63 5.40
CA ILE A 30 -13.07 -8.75 4.66
C ILE A 30 -13.13 -9.95 3.72
N LYS A 31 -12.82 -9.69 2.46
CA LYS A 31 -12.71 -10.70 1.40
C LYS A 31 -11.27 -10.85 0.89
N CYS A 32 -10.31 -10.19 1.55
CA CYS A 32 -8.90 -10.37 1.22
C CYS A 32 -8.48 -11.81 1.53
N SER A 33 -7.84 -12.43 0.56
CA SER A 33 -7.28 -13.79 0.67
C SER A 33 -5.96 -13.88 -0.07
N SER A 34 -5.24 -14.95 0.09
CA SER A 34 -4.05 -15.21 -0.74
C SER A 34 -4.42 -15.18 -2.23
N GLY A 35 -3.64 -14.48 -3.04
CA GLY A 35 -3.93 -14.22 -4.46
C GLY A 35 -4.83 -13.01 -4.73
N CYS A 36 -5.35 -12.33 -3.71
CA CYS A 36 -6.02 -11.05 -3.91
C CYS A 36 -4.97 -9.96 -4.14
N SER A 37 -4.91 -9.42 -5.36
CA SER A 37 -3.89 -8.45 -5.80
C SER A 37 -4.45 -7.06 -6.16
N ILE A 38 -5.74 -6.81 -5.93
CA ILE A 38 -6.41 -5.58 -6.38
C ILE A 38 -5.68 -4.31 -5.91
N CYS A 39 -5.26 -4.26 -4.65
CA CYS A 39 -4.48 -3.14 -4.12
C CYS A 39 -3.07 -3.03 -4.74
N CYS A 40 -2.55 -4.10 -5.33
CA CYS A 40 -1.26 -4.13 -6.01
C CYS A 40 -1.37 -3.83 -7.51
N GLN A 41 -2.55 -3.95 -8.11
CA GLN A 41 -2.77 -3.70 -9.54
C GLN A 41 -2.96 -2.22 -9.86
N THR A 42 -3.55 -1.44 -8.96
CA THR A 42 -3.88 -0.03 -9.18
C THR A 42 -3.69 0.77 -7.89
N GLY A 43 -2.47 0.85 -7.39
CA GLY A 43 -2.20 1.45 -6.10
C GLY A 43 -1.38 2.73 -6.16
N TYR A 44 -1.33 3.38 -5.02
CA TYR A 44 -0.45 4.48 -4.68
C TYR A 44 0.43 3.99 -3.52
N TYR A 45 1.74 3.96 -3.71
CA TYR A 45 2.67 3.32 -2.76
C TYR A 45 3.76 4.30 -2.32
N PRO A 46 3.45 5.24 -1.39
CA PRO A 46 4.49 6.04 -0.74
C PRO A 46 5.29 5.15 0.21
N PHE A 47 6.60 5.31 0.20
CA PHE A 47 7.54 4.65 1.08
C PHE A 47 8.51 5.66 1.64
N THR A 48 8.80 5.60 2.93
CA THR A 48 9.94 6.29 3.52
C THR A 48 11.24 5.59 3.13
N GLU A 49 12.36 6.28 3.28
CA GLU A 49 13.69 5.71 3.05
C GLU A 49 13.92 4.44 3.88
N ILE A 50 13.49 4.45 5.14
CA ILE A 50 13.67 3.29 6.03
C ILE A 50 12.78 2.11 5.62
N GLU A 51 11.55 2.36 5.15
CA GLU A 51 10.67 1.31 4.61
C GLU A 51 11.29 0.67 3.38
N TYR A 52 11.84 1.50 2.49
CA TYR A 52 12.51 1.00 1.30
C TYR A 52 13.78 0.22 1.65
N ALA A 53 14.58 0.70 2.60
CA ALA A 53 15.76 -0.02 3.09
C ALA A 53 15.39 -1.39 3.71
N PHE A 54 14.26 -1.47 4.43
CA PHE A 54 13.75 -2.74 4.94
C PHE A 54 13.28 -3.67 3.81
N LEU A 55 12.57 -3.12 2.82
CA LEU A 55 12.14 -3.87 1.63
C LEU A 55 13.33 -4.42 0.84
N LYS A 56 14.44 -3.67 0.73
CA LYS A 56 15.66 -4.10 0.06
C LYS A 56 16.28 -5.36 0.66
N ILE A 57 16.08 -5.64 1.94
CA ILE A 57 16.57 -6.89 2.55
C ILE A 57 15.96 -8.09 1.82
N GLY A 58 14.64 -8.05 1.59
CA GLY A 58 13.96 -9.10 0.82
C GLY A 58 14.31 -9.06 -0.67
N PHE A 59 14.41 -7.87 -1.27
CA PHE A 59 14.78 -7.72 -2.69
C PHE A 59 16.13 -8.35 -3.01
N ASN A 60 17.13 -8.16 -2.15
CA ASN A 60 18.47 -8.73 -2.33
C ASN A 60 18.51 -10.26 -2.25
N SER A 61 17.46 -10.90 -1.73
CA SER A 61 17.34 -12.38 -1.71
C SER A 61 16.61 -12.95 -2.93
N LEU A 62 16.04 -12.10 -3.80
CA LEU A 62 15.42 -12.56 -5.04
C LEU A 62 16.45 -12.97 -6.08
N GLU A 63 16.05 -13.89 -6.96
CA GLU A 63 16.84 -14.28 -8.14
C GLU A 63 17.11 -13.05 -9.02
N LYS A 64 18.29 -13.02 -9.63
CA LYS A 64 18.75 -11.88 -10.44
C LYS A 64 17.77 -11.52 -11.55
N GLU A 65 17.22 -12.50 -12.22
CA GLU A 65 16.22 -12.31 -13.27
C GLU A 65 14.98 -11.58 -12.75
N THR A 66 14.49 -11.96 -11.57
CA THR A 66 13.35 -11.29 -10.92
C THR A 66 13.69 -9.84 -10.55
N GLN A 67 14.90 -9.60 -10.04
CA GLN A 67 15.36 -8.24 -9.74
C GLN A 67 15.38 -7.37 -11.01
N ASP A 68 15.89 -7.90 -12.11
CA ASP A 68 15.97 -7.18 -13.40
C ASP A 68 14.58 -6.86 -13.96
N ILE A 69 13.62 -7.78 -13.83
CA ILE A 69 12.21 -7.51 -14.20
C ILE A 69 11.64 -6.37 -13.36
N ILE A 70 11.89 -6.37 -12.05
CA ILE A 70 11.42 -5.30 -11.14
C ILE A 70 11.99 -3.94 -11.55
N TYR A 71 13.27 -3.87 -11.88
CA TYR A 71 13.91 -2.65 -12.38
C TYR A 71 13.27 -2.17 -13.68
N GLN A 72 13.04 -3.05 -14.65
CA GLN A 72 12.39 -2.71 -15.92
C GLN A 72 10.97 -2.17 -15.71
N ARG A 73 10.19 -2.81 -14.85
CA ARG A 73 8.84 -2.34 -14.47
C ARG A 73 8.87 -0.94 -13.85
N ALA A 74 9.83 -0.65 -12.97
CA ALA A 74 9.97 0.66 -12.35
C ALA A 74 10.29 1.75 -13.39
N ILE A 75 11.17 1.47 -14.35
CA ILE A 75 11.50 2.37 -15.47
C ILE A 75 10.26 2.64 -16.33
N GLU A 76 9.49 1.60 -16.64
CA GLU A 76 8.26 1.74 -17.42
C GLU A 76 7.21 2.59 -16.70
N ILE A 77 7.02 2.38 -15.40
CA ILE A 77 6.13 3.21 -14.59
C ILE A 77 6.56 4.67 -14.61
N TYR A 78 7.86 4.95 -14.51
CA TYR A 78 8.38 6.32 -14.59
C TYR A 78 8.06 6.97 -15.94
N LYS A 79 8.29 6.25 -17.07
CA LYS A 79 7.93 6.71 -18.42
C LYS A 79 6.44 7.02 -18.52
N ASN A 80 5.60 6.10 -18.06
CA ASN A 80 4.14 6.25 -18.11
C ASN A 80 3.67 7.43 -17.26
N ARG A 81 4.25 7.64 -16.07
CA ARG A 81 3.95 8.80 -15.23
C ARG A 81 4.29 10.12 -15.95
N LYS A 82 5.44 10.17 -16.62
CA LYS A 82 5.85 11.36 -17.36
C LYS A 82 4.86 11.69 -18.49
N ILE A 83 4.50 10.70 -19.30
CA ILE A 83 3.49 10.84 -20.36
C ILE A 83 2.15 11.29 -19.77
N PHE A 84 1.74 10.69 -18.65
CA PHE A 84 0.49 11.01 -17.98
C PHE A 84 0.42 12.49 -17.57
N THR A 85 1.49 13.02 -16.97
CA THR A 85 1.56 14.43 -16.56
C THR A 85 1.71 15.39 -17.74
N GLN A 86 2.45 15.02 -18.78
CA GLN A 86 2.58 15.81 -20.02
C GLN A 86 1.24 15.98 -20.74
N ASN A 87 0.33 15.01 -20.60
CA ASN A 87 -1.03 15.11 -21.13
C ASN A 87 -1.97 15.96 -20.23
N GLY A 88 -1.43 16.70 -19.27
CA GLY A 88 -2.20 17.61 -18.40
C GLY A 88 -2.96 16.93 -17.26
N ASN A 89 -2.71 15.65 -17.00
CA ASN A 89 -3.36 14.94 -15.90
C ASN A 89 -2.70 15.26 -14.56
N GLU A 90 -3.50 15.34 -13.50
CA GLU A 90 -2.99 15.54 -12.14
C GLU A 90 -2.28 14.29 -11.62
N LEU A 91 -1.10 14.48 -11.04
CA LEU A 91 -0.26 13.40 -10.51
C LEU A 91 -0.98 12.58 -9.43
N SER A 92 -1.88 13.19 -8.67
CA SER A 92 -2.72 12.53 -7.66
C SER A 92 -3.59 11.40 -8.21
N ASN A 93 -3.88 11.44 -9.51
CA ASN A 93 -4.68 10.43 -10.22
C ASN A 93 -3.83 9.34 -10.88
N PHE A 94 -2.49 9.44 -10.78
CA PHE A 94 -1.61 8.42 -11.35
C PHE A 94 -1.56 7.19 -10.45
N SER A 95 -1.99 6.05 -10.99
CA SER A 95 -1.89 4.75 -10.34
C SER A 95 -1.13 3.77 -11.23
N TYR A 96 -0.52 2.76 -10.62
CA TYR A 96 0.27 1.79 -11.34
C TYR A 96 0.24 0.42 -10.66
N THR A 97 0.56 -0.63 -11.43
CA THR A 97 0.76 -1.96 -10.87
C THR A 97 2.09 -2.03 -10.13
N CYS A 98 2.05 -2.55 -8.89
CA CYS A 98 3.25 -2.69 -8.07
C CYS A 98 4.33 -3.52 -8.79
N PRO A 99 5.58 -3.06 -8.87
CA PRO A 99 6.66 -3.80 -9.54
C PRO A 99 6.93 -5.18 -8.94
N TYR A 100 6.59 -5.40 -7.67
CA TYR A 100 6.78 -6.64 -6.92
C TYR A 100 5.62 -7.63 -7.04
N LEU A 101 4.62 -7.34 -7.87
CA LEU A 101 3.50 -8.24 -8.11
C LEU A 101 3.86 -9.26 -9.21
N PHE A 102 3.84 -10.55 -8.88
CA PHE A 102 4.04 -11.68 -9.80
C PHE A 102 2.93 -12.70 -9.55
N ASP A 103 2.22 -13.10 -10.58
CA ASP A 103 1.14 -14.11 -10.53
C ASP A 103 0.15 -13.89 -9.37
N ASP A 104 -0.32 -12.62 -9.24
CA ASP A 104 -1.20 -12.15 -8.16
C ASP A 104 -0.63 -12.28 -6.73
N LEU A 105 0.65 -12.54 -6.59
CA LEU A 105 1.35 -12.63 -5.32
C LEU A 105 2.45 -11.55 -5.19
N CYS A 106 2.62 -11.04 -3.98
CA CYS A 106 3.72 -10.13 -3.68
C CYS A 106 5.02 -10.91 -3.46
N SER A 107 6.03 -10.71 -4.32
CA SER A 107 7.34 -11.36 -4.18
C SER A 107 8.09 -11.00 -2.90
N LEU A 108 7.70 -9.89 -2.23
CA LEU A 108 8.29 -9.39 -0.99
C LEU A 108 7.28 -9.29 0.15
N TYR A 109 6.32 -10.23 0.25
CA TYR A 109 5.19 -10.14 1.19
C TYR A 109 5.62 -9.86 2.64
N GLN A 110 6.70 -10.47 3.12
CA GLN A 110 7.20 -10.28 4.48
C GLN A 110 7.86 -8.90 4.69
N HIS A 111 8.42 -8.31 3.62
CA HIS A 111 9.16 -7.05 3.65
C HIS A 111 8.34 -5.85 3.14
N ARG A 112 7.02 -6.03 2.93
CA ARG A 112 6.15 -4.96 2.45
C ARG A 112 6.05 -3.82 3.48
N GLY A 113 5.89 -2.59 2.97
CA GLY A 113 5.77 -1.39 3.79
C GLY A 113 4.43 -1.26 4.53
N ILE A 114 4.31 -0.20 5.31
CA ILE A 114 3.14 0.10 6.15
C ILE A 114 1.86 0.16 5.31
N ILE A 115 1.88 0.93 4.21
CA ILE A 115 0.69 1.12 3.37
C ILE A 115 0.18 -0.21 2.79
N CYS A 116 1.08 -1.11 2.41
CA CYS A 116 0.72 -2.42 1.87
C CYS A 116 0.04 -3.35 2.88
N ARG A 117 0.27 -3.10 4.19
CA ARG A 117 -0.31 -3.90 5.28
C ARG A 117 -1.71 -3.43 5.65
N THR A 118 -2.03 -2.17 5.42
CA THR A 118 -3.29 -1.54 5.83
C THR A 118 -4.35 -1.48 4.74
N TYR A 119 -4.00 -1.77 3.50
CA TYR A 119 -4.98 -1.85 2.42
C TYR A 119 -6.10 -2.84 2.74
N GLY A 120 -7.32 -2.42 2.48
CA GLY A 120 -8.51 -3.23 2.72
C GLY A 120 -9.25 -2.90 4.01
N LEU A 121 -8.66 -2.15 4.93
CA LEU A 121 -9.31 -1.63 6.12
C LEU A 121 -9.90 -0.23 5.89
N ILE A 122 -10.96 0.10 6.61
CA ILE A 122 -11.46 1.47 6.70
C ILE A 122 -10.50 2.25 7.59
N SER A 123 -10.03 3.39 7.11
CA SER A 123 -9.15 4.26 7.90
C SER A 123 -9.86 5.53 8.37
N ILE A 124 -9.50 6.00 9.56
CA ILE A 124 -9.96 7.30 10.08
C ILE A 124 -9.35 8.41 9.22
N SER A 125 -10.19 9.34 8.75
CA SER A 125 -9.76 10.47 7.93
C SER A 125 -8.97 11.50 8.74
N ALA A 126 -8.04 12.21 8.09
CA ALA A 126 -7.38 13.37 8.68
C ALA A 126 -8.32 14.55 8.99
N ARG A 127 -9.52 14.56 8.41
CA ARG A 127 -10.49 15.64 8.57
C ARG A 127 -11.32 15.54 9.85
N GLY A 128 -11.16 14.49 10.64
CA GLY A 128 -11.84 14.31 11.92
C GLY A 128 -12.29 12.88 12.18
N GLU A 129 -12.61 12.59 13.43
CA GLU A 129 -12.98 11.24 13.91
C GLU A 129 -14.27 10.69 13.28
N ASN A 130 -15.12 11.55 12.74
CA ASN A 130 -16.39 11.16 12.10
C ASN A 130 -16.28 11.03 10.58
N GLN A 131 -15.08 11.10 10.00
CA GLN A 131 -14.87 10.92 8.56
C GLN A 131 -13.93 9.75 8.32
N PHE A 132 -14.33 8.91 7.38
CA PHE A 132 -13.63 7.65 7.09
C PHE A 132 -13.21 7.60 5.62
N ASN A 133 -12.08 6.97 5.36
CA ASN A 133 -11.67 6.62 4.01
C ASN A 133 -11.96 5.14 3.79
N MET A 134 -12.78 4.87 2.80
CA MET A 134 -13.11 3.51 2.41
C MET A 134 -11.97 2.89 1.61
N PRO A 135 -11.73 1.57 1.74
CA PRO A 135 -10.73 0.90 0.91
C PRO A 135 -11.18 0.89 -0.56
N THR A 136 -10.23 1.12 -1.47
CA THR A 136 -10.49 1.16 -2.92
C THR A 136 -11.10 -0.15 -3.47
N CYS A 137 -10.82 -1.27 -2.83
CA CYS A 137 -11.39 -2.57 -3.20
C CYS A 137 -12.90 -2.69 -2.95
N LEU A 138 -13.52 -1.77 -2.19
CA LEU A 138 -14.97 -1.65 -2.08
C LEU A 138 -15.62 -1.53 -3.47
N ASN A 139 -15.07 -0.65 -4.32
CA ASN A 139 -15.56 -0.41 -5.68
C ASN A 139 -15.30 -1.59 -6.64
N LYS A 140 -14.59 -2.62 -6.18
CA LYS A 140 -14.29 -3.86 -6.93
C LYS A 140 -15.08 -5.08 -6.41
N GLY A 141 -16.09 -4.85 -5.60
CA GLY A 141 -16.94 -5.92 -5.10
C GLY A 141 -16.30 -6.72 -3.96
N LEU A 142 -15.27 -6.18 -3.30
CA LEU A 142 -14.54 -6.86 -2.23
C LEU A 142 -14.97 -6.35 -0.83
N ASN A 143 -14.01 -5.99 0.00
CA ASN A 143 -14.25 -5.67 1.40
C ASN A 143 -15.41 -4.68 1.61
N TYR A 144 -16.26 -4.98 2.59
CA TYR A 144 -17.45 -4.20 2.99
C TYR A 144 -18.58 -4.10 1.95
N THR A 145 -18.43 -4.64 0.75
CA THR A 145 -19.47 -4.56 -0.31
C THR A 145 -20.79 -5.22 0.06
N ASN A 146 -20.75 -6.23 0.92
CA ASN A 146 -21.95 -6.93 1.37
C ASN A 146 -22.93 -6.05 2.15
N ILE A 147 -22.44 -4.98 2.79
CA ILE A 147 -23.22 -4.03 3.59
C ILE A 147 -23.23 -2.60 3.03
N TRP A 148 -22.44 -2.34 1.98
CA TRP A 148 -22.39 -1.03 1.35
C TRP A 148 -23.64 -0.72 0.55
N ASP A 149 -24.12 0.52 0.66
CA ASP A 149 -25.24 1.01 -0.16
C ASP A 149 -24.82 2.26 -0.92
N GLU A 150 -24.80 2.15 -2.25
CA GLU A 150 -24.39 3.22 -3.15
C GLU A 150 -25.33 4.44 -3.13
N LYS A 151 -26.61 4.24 -2.76
CA LYS A 151 -27.59 5.34 -2.73
C LYS A 151 -27.35 6.30 -1.59
N ILE A 152 -27.02 5.76 -0.42
CA ILE A 152 -26.71 6.55 0.78
C ILE A 152 -25.22 6.80 0.95
N LYS A 153 -24.36 6.19 0.11
CA LYS A 153 -22.90 6.16 0.22
C LYS A 153 -22.43 5.83 1.65
N GLY A 154 -23.02 4.76 2.19
CA GLY A 154 -22.82 4.35 3.56
C GLY A 154 -23.17 2.89 3.81
N PHE A 155 -23.10 2.46 5.06
CA PHE A 155 -23.46 1.09 5.44
C PHE A 155 -24.96 0.97 5.68
N SER A 156 -25.57 -0.06 5.09
CA SER A 156 -26.98 -0.38 5.28
C SER A 156 -27.17 -1.31 6.47
N PHE A 157 -27.91 -0.84 7.46
CA PHE A 157 -28.34 -1.64 8.60
C PHE A 157 -29.22 -2.83 8.17
N GLU A 158 -30.09 -2.62 7.19
CA GLU A 158 -30.98 -3.64 6.65
C GLU A 158 -30.19 -4.79 6.01
N LYS A 159 -29.15 -4.48 5.22
CA LYS A 159 -28.26 -5.49 4.65
C LYS A 159 -27.49 -6.26 5.74
N ALA A 160 -26.99 -5.57 6.75
CA ALA A 160 -26.28 -6.20 7.86
C ALA A 160 -27.21 -7.15 8.63
N GLN A 161 -28.44 -6.74 8.89
CA GLN A 161 -29.45 -7.56 9.56
C GLN A 161 -29.84 -8.78 8.71
N ALA A 162 -30.07 -8.59 7.41
CA ALA A 162 -30.41 -9.70 6.50
C ALA A 162 -29.31 -10.76 6.42
N LEU A 163 -28.05 -10.37 6.63
CA LEU A 163 -26.88 -11.26 6.66
C LEU A 163 -26.60 -11.84 8.07
N ASN A 164 -27.39 -11.49 9.08
CA ASN A 164 -27.17 -11.88 10.48
C ASN A 164 -25.74 -11.57 10.97
N LEU A 165 -25.16 -10.43 10.55
CA LEU A 165 -23.82 -10.05 10.95
C LEU A 165 -23.77 -9.73 12.46
N LYS A 166 -22.73 -10.20 13.13
CA LYS A 166 -22.55 -10.06 14.58
C LYS A 166 -21.72 -8.84 14.95
N SER A 167 -20.93 -8.32 14.02
CA SER A 167 -20.08 -7.16 14.22
C SER A 167 -20.58 -5.96 13.39
N SER A 168 -20.04 -4.79 13.71
CA SER A 168 -20.24 -3.58 12.93
C SER A 168 -18.94 -3.20 12.24
N PRO A 169 -18.98 -2.57 11.05
CA PRO A 169 -17.77 -2.07 10.41
C PRO A 169 -17.09 -1.02 11.29
N GLN A 170 -15.80 -1.14 11.44
CA GLN A 170 -14.97 -0.26 12.26
C GLN A 170 -13.94 0.45 11.39
N ALA A 171 -13.59 1.69 11.76
CA ALA A 171 -12.48 2.41 11.18
C ALA A 171 -11.30 2.44 12.15
N TYR A 172 -10.10 2.31 11.59
CA TYR A 172 -8.87 2.20 12.37
C TYR A 172 -7.92 3.38 12.09
N PRO A 173 -7.03 3.74 13.01
CA PRO A 173 -6.03 4.79 12.83
C PRO A 173 -4.85 4.30 11.96
N VAL A 174 -5.16 3.71 10.81
CA VAL A 174 -4.18 3.06 9.91
C VAL A 174 -3.81 3.92 8.69
N ARG A 175 -4.05 5.22 8.76
CA ARG A 175 -3.65 6.14 7.72
C ARG A 175 -2.13 6.30 7.70
N TYR A 176 -1.52 6.16 6.51
CA TYR A 176 -0.07 6.16 6.32
C TYR A 176 0.63 7.34 6.98
N GLU A 177 0.20 8.57 6.68
CA GLU A 177 0.82 9.78 7.21
C GLU A 177 0.71 9.91 8.73
N SER A 178 -0.36 9.36 9.31
CA SER A 178 -0.55 9.34 10.77
C SER A 178 0.40 8.37 11.43
N ILE A 179 0.61 7.20 10.81
CA ILE A 179 1.53 6.18 11.32
C ILE A 179 2.97 6.69 11.23
N ILE A 180 3.38 7.27 10.08
CA ILE A 180 4.74 7.83 9.93
C ILE A 180 5.05 8.88 10.99
N LYS A 181 4.09 9.72 11.35
CA LYS A 181 4.26 10.70 12.44
C LYS A 181 4.52 10.06 13.81
N THR A 182 4.07 8.85 14.05
CA THR A 182 4.35 8.13 15.31
C THR A 182 5.75 7.53 15.35
N LEU A 183 6.47 7.55 14.23
CA LEU A 183 7.84 7.04 14.09
C LEU A 183 8.89 8.15 14.26
N ASP A 184 8.57 9.26 14.97
CA ASP A 184 9.46 10.39 15.22
C ASP A 184 10.76 9.99 15.94
N TYR A 185 10.75 8.88 16.67
CA TYR A 185 11.93 8.26 17.29
C TYR A 185 12.83 7.48 16.33
N ILE A 186 12.40 7.32 15.07
CA ILE A 186 13.17 6.75 13.96
C ILE A 186 13.27 7.85 12.90
N ASP A 187 14.48 8.24 12.54
CA ASP A 187 14.67 9.08 11.36
C ASP A 187 14.30 8.24 10.12
N THR A 188 13.07 8.45 9.63
CA THR A 188 12.50 7.66 8.54
C THR A 188 13.01 8.09 7.16
N GLY A 189 13.70 9.24 7.07
CA GLY A 189 14.19 9.80 5.82
C GLY A 189 13.09 10.36 4.91
N ASP A 190 13.41 10.56 3.64
CA ASP A 190 12.51 11.08 2.62
C ASP A 190 11.33 10.13 2.36
N ILE A 191 10.22 10.68 1.88
CA ILE A 191 9.08 9.91 1.34
C ILE A 191 9.08 10.06 -0.18
N ARG A 192 9.07 8.94 -0.89
CA ARG A 192 8.96 8.87 -2.35
C ARG A 192 8.02 7.74 -2.75
N MET A 193 7.61 7.74 -4.01
CA MET A 193 6.87 6.61 -4.56
C MET A 193 7.80 5.39 -4.67
N LEU A 194 7.26 4.20 -4.43
CA LEU A 194 8.03 2.96 -4.44
C LEU A 194 8.88 2.79 -5.71
N PHE A 195 8.33 3.05 -6.89
CA PHE A 195 9.08 2.93 -8.13
C PHE A 195 10.24 3.93 -8.25
N GLU A 196 10.15 5.12 -7.63
CA GLU A 196 11.24 6.10 -7.61
C GLU A 196 12.42 5.59 -6.78
N TRP A 197 12.14 4.98 -5.63
CA TRP A 197 13.17 4.31 -4.83
C TRP A 197 13.87 3.20 -5.62
N ILE A 198 13.10 2.37 -6.34
CA ILE A 198 13.64 1.28 -7.14
C ILE A 198 14.56 1.82 -8.24
N ILE A 199 14.16 2.89 -8.92
CA ILE A 199 14.98 3.49 -9.97
C ILE A 199 16.30 4.02 -9.43
N MET A 200 16.28 4.68 -8.26
CA MET A 200 17.50 5.22 -7.64
C MET A 200 18.51 4.14 -7.26
N ASP A 201 18.10 2.88 -7.15
CA ASP A 201 18.97 1.74 -6.92
C ASP A 201 19.61 1.16 -8.20
N ILE A 202 19.12 1.56 -9.38
CA ILE A 202 19.67 1.09 -10.64
C ILE A 202 21.03 1.74 -10.87
N PRO A 203 22.10 0.98 -11.16
CA PRO A 203 23.36 1.58 -11.57
C PRO A 203 23.15 2.55 -12.75
N ASN A 204 23.75 3.74 -12.70
CA ASN A 204 23.63 4.80 -13.71
C ASN A 204 22.18 5.27 -13.96
N TYR A 205 21.31 5.24 -12.94
CA TYR A 205 19.91 5.65 -13.06
C TYR A 205 19.75 7.07 -13.63
N GLN A 206 20.69 7.99 -13.38
CA GLN A 206 20.64 9.36 -13.91
C GLN A 206 20.75 9.39 -15.45
N GLU A 207 21.56 8.53 -16.05
CA GLU A 207 21.67 8.38 -17.50
C GLU A 207 20.36 7.82 -18.08
N ILE A 208 19.76 6.83 -17.38
CA ILE A 208 18.47 6.27 -17.78
C ILE A 208 17.40 7.37 -17.75
N LEU A 209 17.31 8.14 -16.67
CA LEU A 209 16.34 9.22 -16.56
C LEU A 209 16.56 10.32 -17.62
N SER A 210 17.82 10.65 -17.92
CA SER A 210 18.17 11.63 -18.96
C SER A 210 17.78 11.16 -20.36
N SER A 211 17.86 9.86 -20.64
CA SER A 211 17.46 9.28 -21.93
C SER A 211 15.93 9.24 -22.13
N ILE A 212 15.16 9.34 -21.04
CA ILE A 212 13.70 9.38 -21.05
C ILE A 212 13.19 10.84 -21.17
N ASN A 213 14.04 11.83 -20.90
CA ASN A 213 13.72 13.26 -20.95
C ASN A 213 13.84 13.82 -22.35
#